data_f18f27401f1192b1d9627a0b4a9915da
#
_entry.id   f18f27401f1192b1d9627a0b4a9915da
#
_cell.length_a   1.000
_cell.length_b   1.000
_cell.length_c   1.000
_cell.angle_alpha   90.00
_cell.angle_beta   90.00
_cell.angle_gamma   90.00
#
_symmetry.space_group_name_H-M   'P 1'
#
loop_
_entity.id
_entity.type
_entity.pdbx_description
1 polymer ?
#
loop_
_entity_poly.entity_id
_entity_poly.type
_entity_poly.pdbx_seq_one_letter_code
_entity_poly.pdbx_strand_id
1 'polypeptide(L)'
;MSSRATLEWFGTATFRLRDAGLDLFFDAYLDRLPGLEPVGLSTPEVHKAEFVFVSHAHFDHLYGAEAIATRTGATVVCSPESARCLRAAGVPETQLLVVTGGETVHCGPTATVRVLPSLHSCLFAHSEVDTALPCLGDLDLSAQARAAKVADLFSLLASAPAPAGPALVAMNEQCSRHDGGQLAYLLVTTGGSMLVSGSAGYWRGIFDGLRPDVALLSLGGRPNV
;
A
#
# COMPACT_ATOMS: atom_id res chain seq x y z
N MET A 1 23.74 21.07 -10.64
CA MET A 1 23.50 19.81 -11.40
C MET A 1 22.19 19.23 -10.90
N SER A 2 21.20 19.06 -11.75
CA SER A 2 19.94 18.40 -11.36
C SER A 2 20.29 16.95 -10.99
N SER A 3 20.05 16.53 -9.77
CA SER A 3 20.18 15.12 -9.39
C SER A 3 19.13 14.34 -10.16
N ARG A 4 19.54 13.26 -10.80
CA ARG A 4 18.64 12.37 -11.52
C ARG A 4 17.71 11.70 -10.51
N ALA A 5 16.38 11.72 -10.74
CA ALA A 5 15.43 10.96 -9.94
C ALA A 5 15.74 9.46 -10.00
N THR A 6 15.61 8.77 -8.89
CA THR A 6 15.84 7.33 -8.79
C THR A 6 14.61 6.66 -8.21
N LEU A 7 14.07 5.69 -8.94
CA LEU A 7 12.98 4.83 -8.48
C LEU A 7 13.54 3.44 -8.20
N GLU A 8 13.28 2.92 -7.00
CA GLU A 8 13.69 1.60 -6.55
C GLU A 8 12.44 0.77 -6.21
N TRP A 9 12.43 -0.50 -6.59
CA TRP A 9 11.38 -1.44 -6.28
C TRP A 9 11.89 -2.53 -5.33
N PHE A 10 11.19 -2.69 -4.21
CA PHE A 10 11.51 -3.67 -3.15
C PHE A 10 10.52 -4.84 -3.09
N GLY A 11 9.88 -5.14 -4.21
CA GLY A 11 8.89 -6.22 -4.31
C GLY A 11 7.52 -5.82 -3.76
N THR A 12 6.50 -6.67 -3.98
CA THR A 12 5.09 -6.37 -3.76
C THR A 12 4.75 -5.01 -4.38
N ALA A 13 4.21 -4.07 -3.63
CA ALA A 13 3.93 -2.69 -4.04
C ALA A 13 4.84 -1.66 -3.34
N THR A 14 5.97 -2.12 -2.77
CA THR A 14 6.90 -1.23 -2.03
C THR A 14 7.90 -0.60 -2.98
N PHE A 15 7.83 0.73 -3.08
CA PHE A 15 8.74 1.53 -3.90
C PHE A 15 9.35 2.68 -3.09
N ARG A 16 10.56 3.10 -3.48
CA ARG A 16 11.17 4.34 -3.00
C ARG A 16 11.52 5.22 -4.18
N LEU A 17 11.03 6.46 -4.16
CA LEU A 17 11.48 7.49 -5.07
C LEU A 17 12.42 8.44 -4.33
N ARG A 18 13.59 8.69 -4.90
CA ARG A 18 14.51 9.75 -4.48
C ARG A 18 14.59 10.80 -5.58
N ASP A 19 14.16 12.01 -5.27
CA ASP A 19 14.19 13.14 -6.21
C ASP A 19 14.38 14.46 -5.48
N ALA A 20 15.24 15.32 -5.98
CA ALA A 20 15.49 16.67 -5.47
C ALA A 20 15.71 16.76 -3.94
N GLY A 21 16.30 15.73 -3.34
CA GLY A 21 16.56 15.66 -1.89
C GLY A 21 15.41 15.06 -1.09
N LEU A 22 14.31 14.68 -1.71
CA LEU A 22 13.21 13.94 -1.09
C LEU A 22 13.41 12.43 -1.22
N ASP A 23 13.07 11.70 -0.15
CA ASP A 23 12.93 10.25 -0.14
C ASP A 23 11.47 9.93 0.19
N LEU A 24 10.72 9.44 -0.79
CA LEU A 24 9.30 9.11 -0.69
C LEU A 24 9.12 7.60 -0.82
N PHE A 25 8.49 6.99 0.18
CA PHE A 25 8.11 5.58 0.13
C PHE A 25 6.64 5.43 -0.27
N PHE A 26 6.36 4.45 -1.09
CA PHE A 26 5.01 3.95 -1.40
C PHE A 26 4.94 2.53 -0.89
N ASP A 27 4.06 2.29 0.08
CA ASP A 27 4.02 1.12 0.96
C ASP A 27 5.36 0.87 1.67
N ALA A 28 5.39 -0.08 2.63
CA ALA A 28 6.53 -0.20 3.54
C ALA A 28 6.94 -1.65 3.85
N TYR A 29 6.48 -2.63 3.07
CA TYR A 29 6.75 -4.04 3.31
C TYR A 29 8.17 -4.42 2.86
N LEU A 30 9.18 -4.03 3.65
CA LEU A 30 10.60 -4.32 3.44
C LEU A 30 11.02 -5.63 4.13
N ASP A 31 10.62 -5.80 5.39
CA ASP A 31 10.96 -6.98 6.18
C ASP A 31 9.98 -8.12 5.87
N ARG A 32 10.44 -9.04 5.04
CA ARG A 32 9.63 -10.13 4.48
C ARG A 32 9.35 -11.23 5.50
N LEU A 33 8.30 -12.02 5.23
CA LEU A 33 8.05 -13.25 5.96
C LEU A 33 9.29 -14.15 5.91
N PRO A 34 9.61 -14.87 7.02
CA PRO A 34 10.71 -15.82 7.04
C PRO A 34 10.60 -16.85 5.92
N GLY A 35 11.71 -17.09 5.23
CA GLY A 35 11.78 -18.01 4.09
C GLY A 35 11.56 -17.35 2.73
N LEU A 36 11.19 -16.07 2.69
CA LEU A 36 11.19 -15.29 1.44
C LEU A 36 12.54 -14.62 1.22
N GLU A 37 12.89 -14.41 -0.05
CA GLU A 37 14.12 -13.72 -0.42
C GLU A 37 14.11 -12.26 0.07
N PRO A 38 15.22 -11.77 0.63
CA PRO A 38 15.38 -10.37 1.01
C PRO A 38 15.26 -9.44 -0.20
N VAL A 39 14.77 -8.24 0.02
CA VAL A 39 14.53 -7.25 -1.05
C VAL A 39 15.67 -6.23 -1.21
N GLY A 40 16.78 -6.44 -0.54
CA GLY A 40 17.97 -5.58 -0.66
C GLY A 40 17.93 -4.30 0.19
N LEU A 41 16.87 -4.11 0.97
CA LEU A 41 16.73 -3.05 1.99
C LEU A 41 15.85 -3.60 3.10
N SER A 42 16.25 -3.40 4.34
CA SER A 42 15.44 -3.70 5.53
C SER A 42 14.98 -2.39 6.20
N THR A 43 13.91 -2.46 6.99
CA THR A 43 13.38 -1.30 7.71
C THR A 43 14.43 -0.60 8.59
N PRO A 44 15.32 -1.31 9.35
CA PRO A 44 16.39 -0.68 10.11
C PRO A 44 17.41 0.10 9.29
N GLU A 45 17.56 -0.18 7.99
CA GLU A 45 18.50 0.50 7.10
C GLU A 45 17.90 1.78 6.46
N VAL A 46 16.61 2.04 6.67
CA VAL A 46 15.99 3.29 6.22
C VAL A 46 16.38 4.42 7.17
N HIS A 47 17.31 5.26 6.76
CA HIS A 47 17.79 6.39 7.56
C HIS A 47 17.17 7.72 7.17
N LYS A 48 16.44 7.77 6.05
CA LYS A 48 15.79 8.97 5.57
C LYS A 48 14.47 8.61 4.88
N ALA A 49 13.42 9.32 5.22
CA ALA A 49 12.15 9.40 4.53
C ALA A 49 11.46 10.70 4.95
N GLU A 50 10.90 11.42 4.03
CA GLU A 50 10.03 12.57 4.32
C GLU A 50 8.57 12.11 4.41
N PHE A 51 8.16 11.19 3.53
CA PHE A 51 6.80 10.66 3.51
C PHE A 51 6.80 9.15 3.26
N VAL A 52 5.81 8.48 3.87
CA VAL A 52 5.41 7.11 3.56
C VAL A 52 3.95 7.13 3.14
N PHE A 53 3.66 6.83 1.90
CA PHE A 53 2.31 6.74 1.33
C PHE A 53 1.84 5.30 1.40
N VAL A 54 0.87 5.01 2.25
CA VAL A 54 0.37 3.64 2.45
C VAL A 54 -0.92 3.45 1.66
N SER A 55 -0.93 2.49 0.74
CA SER A 55 -2.07 2.23 -0.13
C SER A 55 -3.27 1.66 0.63
N HIS A 56 -3.05 0.76 1.58
CA HIS A 56 -4.09 0.18 2.43
C HIS A 56 -3.51 -0.56 3.65
N ALA A 57 -4.39 -1.08 4.53
CA ALA A 57 -4.01 -1.52 5.87
C ALA A 57 -3.53 -2.99 5.97
N HIS A 58 -3.41 -3.73 4.87
CA HIS A 58 -2.88 -5.10 4.91
C HIS A 58 -1.38 -5.10 5.25
N PHE A 59 -0.91 -6.22 5.83
CA PHE A 59 0.46 -6.33 6.33
C PHE A 59 1.51 -6.16 5.23
N ASP A 60 1.26 -6.68 4.03
CA ASP A 60 2.17 -6.61 2.88
C ASP A 60 2.26 -5.22 2.22
N HIS A 61 1.62 -4.21 2.83
CA HIS A 61 1.67 -2.80 2.46
C HIS A 61 2.02 -1.90 3.66
N LEU A 62 1.41 -2.15 4.83
CA LEU A 62 1.52 -1.29 5.99
C LEU A 62 2.69 -1.66 6.92
N TYR A 63 3.06 -2.96 7.02
CA TYR A 63 4.06 -3.44 7.96
C TYR A 63 5.43 -2.80 7.69
N GLY A 64 6.03 -2.20 8.73
CA GLY A 64 7.28 -1.45 8.65
C GLY A 64 7.09 0.07 8.53
N ALA A 65 5.90 0.57 8.18
CA ALA A 65 5.65 2.01 8.09
C ALA A 65 5.84 2.71 9.44
N GLU A 66 5.45 2.07 10.55
CA GLU A 66 5.63 2.57 11.91
C GLU A 66 7.12 2.73 12.26
N ALA A 67 7.94 1.77 11.88
CA ALA A 67 9.37 1.79 12.17
C ALA A 67 10.10 2.84 11.31
N ILE A 68 9.73 2.96 10.03
CA ILE A 68 10.25 4.02 9.15
C ILE A 68 9.86 5.38 9.72
N ALA A 69 8.57 5.62 10.02
CA ALA A 69 8.09 6.88 10.54
C ALA A 69 8.79 7.27 11.85
N THR A 70 8.82 6.36 12.81
CA THR A 70 9.43 6.61 14.13
C THR A 70 10.92 6.92 14.03
N ARG A 71 11.64 6.22 13.14
CA ARG A 71 13.09 6.41 12.94
C ARG A 71 13.43 7.68 12.21
N THR A 72 12.69 8.03 11.17
CA THR A 72 13.05 9.12 10.25
C THR A 72 12.33 10.42 10.54
N GLY A 73 11.24 10.38 11.29
CA GLY A 73 10.32 11.51 11.45
C GLY A 73 9.37 11.71 10.29
N ALA A 74 9.28 10.72 9.37
CA ALA A 74 8.42 10.80 8.19
C ALA A 74 6.94 10.99 8.55
N THR A 75 6.23 11.72 7.69
CA THR A 75 4.76 11.76 7.71
C THR A 75 4.21 10.55 6.97
N VAL A 76 3.33 9.79 7.62
CA VAL A 76 2.62 8.67 6.99
C VAL A 76 1.27 9.16 6.47
N VAL A 77 1.09 9.11 5.16
CA VAL A 77 -0.17 9.42 4.47
C VAL A 77 -0.93 8.12 4.28
N CYS A 78 -2.11 7.98 4.88
CA CYS A 78 -2.77 6.69 4.97
C CYS A 78 -4.28 6.77 5.21
N SER A 79 -4.98 5.67 4.98
CA SER A 79 -6.41 5.53 5.27
C SER A 79 -6.69 5.55 6.79
N PRO A 80 -7.95 5.80 7.22
CA PRO A 80 -8.34 5.75 8.63
C PRO A 80 -7.98 4.43 9.33
N GLU A 81 -8.12 3.30 8.65
CA GLU A 81 -7.79 1.98 9.22
C GLU A 81 -6.28 1.80 9.38
N SER A 82 -5.49 2.21 8.38
CA SER A 82 -4.03 2.21 8.50
C SER A 82 -3.57 3.11 9.65
N ALA A 83 -4.18 4.29 9.81
CA ALA A 83 -3.88 5.19 10.91
C ALA A 83 -4.23 4.58 12.27
N ARG A 84 -5.32 3.83 12.37
CA ARG A 84 -5.69 3.08 13.60
C ARG A 84 -4.58 2.10 13.99
N CYS A 85 -4.08 1.33 13.02
CA CYS A 85 -2.99 0.37 13.25
C CYS A 85 -1.69 1.08 13.65
N LEU A 86 -1.34 2.16 12.96
CA LEU A 86 -0.12 2.93 13.24
C LEU A 86 -0.15 3.60 14.62
N ARG A 87 -1.31 4.12 15.06
CA ARG A 87 -1.48 4.63 16.44
C ARG A 87 -1.27 3.54 17.47
N ALA A 88 -1.84 2.36 17.24
CA ALA A 88 -1.66 1.20 18.11
C ALA A 88 -0.18 0.74 18.18
N ALA A 89 0.56 0.92 17.09
CA ALA A 89 2.00 0.67 17.01
C ALA A 89 2.86 1.82 17.58
N GLY A 90 2.25 2.90 18.09
CA GLY A 90 2.95 3.99 18.77
C GLY A 90 3.41 5.15 17.87
N VAL A 91 2.96 5.23 16.63
CA VAL A 91 3.28 6.38 15.75
C VAL A 91 2.57 7.63 16.29
N PRO A 92 3.30 8.75 16.51
CA PRO A 92 2.70 9.98 16.99
C PRO A 92 1.66 10.55 16.03
N GLU A 93 0.59 11.14 16.56
CA GLU A 93 -0.46 11.77 15.74
C GLU A 93 0.08 12.85 14.81
N THR A 94 1.14 13.55 15.21
CA THR A 94 1.80 14.56 14.40
C THR A 94 2.49 14.02 13.15
N GLN A 95 2.70 12.71 13.08
CA GLN A 95 3.27 12.02 11.91
C GLN A 95 2.19 11.33 11.06
N LEU A 96 0.91 11.42 11.42
CA LEU A 96 -0.19 10.78 10.67
C LEU A 96 -0.98 11.83 9.89
N LEU A 97 -1.02 11.67 8.58
CA LEU A 97 -1.90 12.42 7.68
C LEU A 97 -2.98 11.47 7.15
N VAL A 98 -4.13 11.49 7.82
CA VAL A 98 -5.25 10.61 7.46
C VAL A 98 -6.01 11.19 6.28
N VAL A 99 -6.16 10.39 5.22
CA VAL A 99 -6.77 10.78 3.95
C VAL A 99 -7.78 9.72 3.49
N THR A 100 -8.69 10.11 2.61
CA THR A 100 -9.72 9.22 2.08
C THR A 100 -9.85 9.23 0.56
N GLY A 101 -9.07 10.11 -0.08
CA GLY A 101 -9.08 10.33 -1.52
C GLY A 101 -9.68 11.69 -1.88
N GLY A 102 -9.04 12.39 -2.81
CA GLY A 102 -9.35 13.75 -3.22
C GLY A 102 -8.38 14.81 -2.70
N GLU A 103 -7.60 14.49 -1.68
CA GLU A 103 -6.62 15.38 -1.08
C GLU A 103 -5.38 15.56 -1.98
N THR A 104 -4.70 16.69 -1.82
CA THR A 104 -3.38 16.94 -2.41
C THR A 104 -2.36 17.17 -1.30
N VAL A 105 -1.33 16.35 -1.27
CA VAL A 105 -0.22 16.44 -0.29
C VAL A 105 0.96 17.14 -0.94
N HIS A 106 1.43 18.22 -0.33
CA HIS A 106 2.64 18.91 -0.76
C HIS A 106 3.87 18.29 -0.08
N CYS A 107 4.76 17.70 -0.88
CA CYS A 107 5.99 17.07 -0.40
C CYS A 107 7.21 17.99 -0.55
N GLY A 108 7.01 19.29 -0.31
CA GLY A 108 8.02 20.32 -0.52
C GLY A 108 7.74 21.15 -1.78
N PRO A 109 8.71 21.96 -2.23
CA PRO A 109 8.46 22.92 -3.32
C PRO A 109 8.37 22.30 -4.71
N THR A 110 8.85 21.06 -4.87
CA THR A 110 9.02 20.43 -6.20
C THR A 110 8.15 19.20 -6.43
N ALA A 111 7.42 18.74 -5.41
CA ALA A 111 6.63 17.53 -5.51
C ALA A 111 5.26 17.68 -4.83
N THR A 112 4.23 17.17 -5.51
CA THR A 112 2.87 17.04 -4.97
C THR A 112 2.34 15.64 -5.23
N VAL A 113 1.52 15.13 -4.32
CA VAL A 113 0.84 13.84 -4.46
C VAL A 113 -0.66 14.06 -4.35
N ARG A 114 -1.40 13.72 -5.41
CA ARG A 114 -2.85 13.61 -5.34
C ARG A 114 -3.21 12.24 -4.82
N VAL A 115 -4.03 12.22 -3.78
CA VAL A 115 -4.60 11.00 -3.23
C VAL A 115 -5.86 10.64 -4.02
N LEU A 116 -5.94 9.43 -4.52
CA LEU A 116 -7.05 8.94 -5.32
C LEU A 116 -7.72 7.78 -4.57
N PRO A 117 -9.04 7.79 -4.38
CA PRO A 117 -9.74 6.61 -3.88
C PRO A 117 -9.63 5.49 -4.91
N SER A 118 -9.44 4.27 -4.44
CA SER A 118 -9.31 3.09 -5.30
C SER A 118 -10.07 1.91 -4.71
N LEU A 119 -9.94 0.74 -5.33
CA LEU A 119 -10.49 -0.52 -4.85
C LEU A 119 -9.36 -1.52 -4.59
N HIS A 120 -9.56 -2.35 -3.59
CA HIS A 120 -8.73 -3.54 -3.43
C HIS A 120 -9.04 -4.55 -4.56
N SER A 121 -8.13 -5.48 -4.82
CA SER A 121 -8.37 -6.62 -5.72
C SER A 121 -9.61 -7.39 -5.26
N CYS A 122 -10.42 -7.81 -6.25
CA CYS A 122 -11.74 -8.37 -5.97
C CYS A 122 -11.70 -9.81 -5.48
N LEU A 123 -12.68 -10.16 -4.65
CA LEU A 123 -13.03 -11.54 -4.31
C LEU A 123 -14.28 -11.95 -5.06
N PHE A 124 -14.27 -13.14 -5.65
CA PHE A 124 -15.43 -13.71 -6.34
C PHE A 124 -16.05 -14.83 -5.50
N ALA A 125 -17.39 -14.93 -5.55
CA ALA A 125 -18.13 -15.95 -4.82
C ALA A 125 -17.77 -17.38 -5.26
N HIS A 126 -17.62 -17.59 -6.55
CA HIS A 126 -17.60 -18.93 -7.15
C HIS A 126 -16.24 -19.38 -7.66
N SER A 127 -15.28 -18.50 -7.84
CA SER A 127 -13.99 -18.86 -8.41
C SER A 127 -12.88 -17.90 -8.02
N GLU A 128 -11.72 -18.46 -7.75
CA GLU A 128 -10.46 -17.71 -7.65
C GLU A 128 -9.78 -17.57 -9.02
N VAL A 129 -10.29 -18.29 -10.03
CA VAL A 129 -9.78 -18.27 -11.39
C VAL A 129 -10.46 -17.16 -12.18
N ASP A 130 -9.82 -16.69 -13.21
CA ASP A 130 -10.34 -15.65 -14.08
C ASP A 130 -11.73 -16.00 -14.65
N THR A 131 -12.62 -15.03 -14.62
CA THR A 131 -13.96 -15.12 -15.16
C THR A 131 -14.16 -13.99 -16.15
N ALA A 132 -14.99 -14.18 -17.16
CA ALA A 132 -15.37 -13.14 -18.12
C ALA A 132 -16.26 -12.04 -17.51
N LEU A 133 -16.63 -12.16 -16.23
CA LEU A 133 -17.51 -11.19 -15.56
C LEU A 133 -16.70 -10.01 -15.03
N PRO A 134 -17.13 -8.77 -15.33
CA PRO A 134 -16.52 -7.58 -14.71
C PRO A 134 -16.80 -7.59 -13.21
N CYS A 135 -15.80 -7.18 -12.43
CA CYS A 135 -15.96 -7.03 -11.00
C CYS A 135 -16.05 -5.54 -10.63
N LEU A 136 -17.12 -5.16 -9.97
CA LEU A 136 -17.32 -3.82 -9.41
C LEU A 136 -17.18 -3.83 -7.89
N GLY A 137 -16.19 -4.51 -7.38
CA GLY A 137 -16.02 -4.84 -5.98
C GLY A 137 -16.14 -6.35 -5.79
N ASP A 138 -16.68 -6.81 -4.68
CA ASP A 138 -16.84 -8.24 -4.39
C ASP A 138 -18.17 -8.75 -4.96
N LEU A 139 -18.18 -9.01 -6.25
CA LEU A 139 -19.37 -9.48 -6.97
C LEU A 139 -19.94 -10.76 -6.34
N ASP A 140 -21.28 -10.78 -6.25
CA ASP A 140 -22.06 -11.90 -5.73
C ASP A 140 -21.78 -12.25 -4.26
N LEU A 141 -21.04 -11.42 -3.55
CA LEU A 141 -20.80 -11.59 -2.12
C LEU A 141 -21.60 -10.58 -1.29
N SER A 142 -22.33 -11.04 -0.29
CA SER A 142 -22.77 -10.17 0.80
C SER A 142 -21.58 -9.78 1.67
N ALA A 143 -21.71 -8.71 2.45
CA ALA A 143 -20.67 -8.30 3.40
C ALA A 143 -20.29 -9.43 4.37
N GLN A 144 -21.28 -10.23 4.80
CA GLN A 144 -21.06 -11.37 5.70
C GLN A 144 -20.33 -12.52 4.99
N ALA A 145 -20.70 -12.83 3.74
CA ALA A 145 -20.04 -13.87 2.96
C ALA A 145 -18.58 -13.47 2.63
N ARG A 146 -18.33 -12.19 2.31
CA ARG A 146 -16.99 -11.64 2.13
C ARG A 146 -16.15 -11.80 3.41
N ALA A 147 -16.70 -11.39 4.55
CA ALA A 147 -16.01 -11.51 5.84
C ALA A 147 -15.65 -12.96 6.17
N ALA A 148 -16.56 -13.92 5.92
CA ALA A 148 -16.29 -15.34 6.10
C ALA A 148 -15.17 -15.82 5.17
N LYS A 149 -15.21 -15.49 3.90
CA LYS A 149 -14.19 -15.87 2.91
C LYS A 149 -12.81 -15.30 3.25
N VAL A 150 -12.75 -14.06 3.71
CA VAL A 150 -11.51 -13.44 4.20
C VAL A 150 -11.00 -14.17 5.44
N ALA A 151 -11.88 -14.53 6.39
CA ALA A 151 -11.49 -15.28 7.58
C ALA A 151 -10.93 -16.66 7.24
N ASP A 152 -11.54 -17.37 6.28
CA ASP A 152 -11.06 -18.68 5.81
C ASP A 152 -9.68 -18.56 5.16
N LEU A 153 -9.49 -17.55 4.31
CA LEU A 153 -8.19 -17.26 3.69
C LEU A 153 -7.10 -17.01 4.75
N PHE A 154 -7.37 -16.16 5.73
CA PHE A 154 -6.41 -15.89 6.81
C PHE A 154 -6.15 -17.14 7.67
N SER A 155 -7.15 -17.97 7.91
CA SER A 155 -6.97 -19.25 8.64
C SER A 155 -6.06 -20.20 7.87
N LEU A 156 -6.22 -20.28 6.54
CA LEU A 156 -5.35 -21.06 5.67
C LEU A 156 -3.90 -20.55 5.72
N LEU A 157 -3.70 -19.25 5.58
CA LEU A 157 -2.37 -18.64 5.61
C LEU A 157 -1.70 -18.82 6.98
N ALA A 158 -2.46 -18.67 8.08
CA ALA A 158 -1.96 -18.87 9.44
C ALA A 158 -1.57 -20.32 9.74
N SER A 159 -2.12 -21.28 8.98
CA SER A 159 -1.76 -22.71 9.10
C SER A 159 -0.44 -23.07 8.44
N ALA A 160 0.22 -22.13 7.77
CA ALA A 160 1.53 -22.36 7.18
C ALA A 160 2.55 -22.79 8.24
N PRO A 161 3.50 -23.69 7.90
CA PRO A 161 4.50 -24.15 8.85
C PRO A 161 5.34 -23.01 9.45
N ALA A 162 5.84 -23.24 10.67
CA ALA A 162 6.82 -22.31 11.26
C ALA A 162 8.10 -22.24 10.40
N PRO A 163 8.75 -21.06 10.31
CA PRO A 163 8.42 -19.83 11.03
C PRO A 163 7.42 -18.90 10.32
N ALA A 164 6.99 -19.20 9.09
CA ALA A 164 6.18 -18.30 8.28
C ALA A 164 4.77 -18.07 8.85
N GLY A 165 4.04 -19.10 9.23
CA GLY A 165 2.69 -18.98 9.78
C GLY A 165 2.63 -18.11 11.05
N PRO A 166 3.42 -18.36 12.09
CA PRO A 166 3.47 -17.49 13.27
C PRO A 166 3.88 -16.04 12.97
N ALA A 167 4.81 -15.83 12.06
CA ALA A 167 5.22 -14.48 11.65
C ALA A 167 4.08 -13.74 10.93
N LEU A 168 3.35 -14.42 10.05
CA LEU A 168 2.18 -13.86 9.38
C LEU A 168 1.08 -13.46 10.37
N VAL A 169 0.82 -14.30 11.38
CA VAL A 169 -0.14 -13.97 12.44
C VAL A 169 0.28 -12.70 13.15
N ALA A 170 1.54 -12.59 13.58
CA ALA A 170 2.06 -11.41 14.27
C ALA A 170 1.96 -10.14 13.40
N MET A 171 2.31 -10.22 12.12
CA MET A 171 2.17 -9.08 11.18
C MET A 171 0.70 -8.65 11.02
N ASN A 172 -0.23 -9.61 10.94
CA ASN A 172 -1.66 -9.31 10.85
C ASN A 172 -2.25 -8.76 12.16
N GLU A 173 -1.70 -9.08 13.31
CA GLU A 173 -2.10 -8.49 14.59
C GLU A 173 -1.66 -7.02 14.69
N GLN A 174 -0.51 -6.69 14.14
CA GLN A 174 -0.01 -5.31 14.08
C GLN A 174 -0.73 -4.48 13.00
N CYS A 175 -1.11 -5.09 11.90
CA CYS A 175 -1.80 -4.46 10.77
C CYS A 175 -3.32 -4.72 10.84
N SER A 176 -3.98 -4.84 9.69
CA SER A 176 -5.41 -5.13 9.62
C SER A 176 -5.71 -6.28 8.65
N ARG A 177 -6.78 -7.00 8.93
CA ARG A 177 -7.40 -7.96 7.98
C ARG A 177 -8.33 -7.27 6.99
N HIS A 178 -8.60 -5.99 7.22
CA HIS A 178 -9.41 -5.14 6.35
C HIS A 178 -8.48 -4.23 5.55
N ASP A 179 -8.78 -4.01 4.29
CA ASP A 179 -8.06 -3.02 3.47
C ASP A 179 -8.20 -1.60 4.03
N GLY A 180 -9.37 -1.31 4.62
CA GLY A 180 -9.64 -0.05 5.31
C GLY A 180 -9.76 1.15 4.39
N GLY A 181 -10.04 0.92 3.10
CA GLY A 181 -10.07 1.93 2.06
C GLY A 181 -8.76 1.98 1.27
N GLN A 182 -8.81 1.39 0.06
CA GLN A 182 -7.68 1.40 -0.85
C GLN A 182 -7.45 2.79 -1.42
N LEU A 183 -6.19 3.22 -1.43
CA LEU A 183 -5.73 4.47 -2.01
C LEU A 183 -4.76 4.21 -3.16
N ALA A 184 -4.78 5.10 -4.14
CA ALA A 184 -3.74 5.21 -5.16
C ALA A 184 -3.17 6.63 -5.13
N TYR A 185 -1.97 6.81 -5.63
CA TYR A 185 -1.24 8.07 -5.52
C TYR A 185 -0.73 8.53 -6.87
N LEU A 186 -1.08 9.75 -7.25
CA LEU A 186 -0.54 10.40 -8.43
C LEU A 186 0.48 11.45 -7.98
N LEU A 187 1.74 11.09 -8.05
CA LEU A 187 2.86 12.00 -7.81
C LEU A 187 3.12 12.84 -9.04
N VAL A 188 3.35 14.14 -8.82
CA VAL A 188 3.80 15.10 -9.83
C VAL A 188 5.04 15.81 -9.30
N THR A 189 6.12 15.76 -10.04
CA THR A 189 7.37 16.45 -9.75
C THR A 189 7.77 17.36 -10.92
N THR A 190 8.84 18.11 -10.78
CA THR A 190 9.42 18.86 -11.91
C THR A 190 9.97 17.98 -13.02
N GLY A 191 10.24 16.71 -12.74
CA GLY A 191 10.77 15.72 -13.68
C GLY A 191 9.73 14.88 -14.39
N GLY A 192 8.48 14.95 -13.99
CA GLY A 192 7.38 14.15 -14.57
C GLY A 192 6.37 13.70 -13.52
N SER A 193 5.51 12.80 -13.93
CA SER A 193 4.39 12.28 -13.12
C SER A 193 4.40 10.75 -13.02
N MET A 194 3.98 10.24 -11.86
CA MET A 194 3.95 8.80 -11.59
C MET A 194 2.66 8.42 -10.86
N LEU A 195 1.92 7.46 -11.41
CA LEU A 195 0.79 6.82 -10.73
C LEU A 195 1.27 5.57 -10.01
N VAL A 196 0.93 5.45 -8.73
CA VAL A 196 1.18 4.24 -7.94
C VAL A 196 -0.17 3.67 -7.48
N SER A 197 -0.47 2.43 -7.87
CA SER A 197 -1.64 1.69 -7.42
C SER A 197 -1.21 0.37 -6.78
N GLY A 198 -1.33 0.30 -5.46
CA GLY A 198 -0.87 -0.85 -4.66
C GLY A 198 -1.79 -2.07 -4.70
N SER A 199 -2.91 -2.04 -5.44
CA SER A 199 -3.81 -3.17 -5.61
C SER A 199 -4.43 -3.17 -7.01
N ALA A 200 -4.94 -4.32 -7.46
CA ALA A 200 -5.43 -4.51 -8.81
C ALA A 200 -6.81 -3.85 -9.08
N GLY A 201 -7.57 -3.54 -8.03
CA GLY A 201 -8.87 -2.87 -8.18
C GLY A 201 -8.75 -1.37 -8.42
N TYR A 202 -9.73 -0.77 -9.10
CA TYR A 202 -9.77 0.66 -9.35
C TYR A 202 -11.19 1.16 -9.64
N TRP A 203 -11.43 2.44 -9.39
CA TRP A 203 -12.64 3.13 -9.83
C TRP A 203 -12.41 3.75 -11.22
N ARG A 204 -13.12 3.26 -12.24
CA ARG A 204 -12.95 3.73 -13.62
C ARG A 204 -13.04 5.26 -13.71
N GLY A 205 -14.09 5.88 -13.17
CA GLY A 205 -14.29 7.33 -13.24
C GLY A 205 -13.21 8.16 -12.53
N ILE A 206 -12.47 7.58 -11.58
CA ILE A 206 -11.37 8.25 -10.90
C ILE A 206 -10.09 8.22 -11.75
N PHE A 207 -9.87 7.13 -12.48
CA PHE A 207 -8.67 6.93 -13.30
C PHE A 207 -8.83 7.43 -14.73
N ASP A 208 -10.05 7.67 -15.18
CA ASP A 208 -10.33 8.19 -16.53
C ASP A 208 -9.62 9.53 -16.76
N GLY A 209 -8.94 9.63 -17.88
CA GLY A 209 -8.22 10.85 -18.28
C GLY A 209 -6.87 11.06 -17.60
N LEU A 210 -6.46 10.24 -16.64
CA LEU A 210 -5.10 10.28 -16.12
C LEU A 210 -4.10 9.92 -17.22
N ARG A 211 -2.99 10.64 -17.27
CA ARG A 211 -1.91 10.44 -18.24
C ARG A 211 -0.56 10.62 -17.53
N PRO A 212 -0.23 9.72 -16.59
CA PRO A 212 1.08 9.76 -15.94
C PRO A 212 2.18 9.38 -16.94
N ASP A 213 3.37 9.91 -16.73
CA ASP A 213 4.57 9.51 -17.51
C ASP A 213 5.00 8.07 -17.15
N VAL A 214 4.75 7.65 -15.90
CA VAL A 214 5.02 6.29 -15.39
C VAL A 214 3.80 5.80 -14.61
N ALA A 215 3.43 4.54 -14.79
CA ALA A 215 2.40 3.89 -13.98
C ALA A 215 2.96 2.61 -13.34
N LEU A 216 2.93 2.54 -12.01
CA LEU A 216 3.27 1.37 -11.20
C LEU A 216 1.95 0.71 -10.77
N LEU A 217 1.61 -0.38 -11.43
CA LEU A 217 0.33 -1.06 -11.26
C LEU A 217 0.54 -2.43 -10.63
N SER A 218 -0.15 -2.70 -9.54
CA SER A 218 -0.20 -4.04 -8.98
C SER A 218 -1.04 -4.95 -9.87
N LEU A 219 -0.49 -6.11 -10.20
CA LEU A 219 -1.17 -7.18 -10.96
C LEU A 219 -1.48 -8.39 -10.09
N GLY A 220 -1.17 -8.32 -8.80
CA GLY A 220 -1.54 -9.35 -7.83
C GLY A 220 -3.03 -9.29 -7.53
N GLY A 221 -3.72 -10.43 -7.63
CA GLY A 221 -5.15 -10.51 -7.43
C GLY A 221 -5.94 -10.25 -8.71
N ARG A 222 -7.22 -9.93 -8.55
CA ARG A 222 -8.16 -9.74 -9.67
C ARG A 222 -8.52 -8.27 -9.83
N PRO A 223 -8.35 -7.72 -11.03
CA PRO A 223 -8.86 -6.40 -11.34
C PRO A 223 -10.40 -6.44 -11.48
N ASN A 224 -11.01 -5.26 -11.36
CA ASN A 224 -12.42 -5.04 -11.58
C ASN A 224 -12.73 -4.60 -13.03
N VAL A 225 -12.11 -5.24 -13.98
CA VAL A 225 -12.28 -4.95 -15.42
C VAL A 225 -13.60 -5.39 -16.00
#